data_506bd23bf319287585e37a9a8b69ade2
#
_entry.id   506bd23bf319287585e37a9a8b69ade2
#
_cell.length_a   1.000
_cell.length_b   1.000
_cell.length_c   1.000
_cell.angle_alpha   90.00
_cell.angle_beta   90.00
_cell.angle_gamma   90.00
#
_symmetry.space_group_name_H-M   'P 1'
#
loop_
_entity.id
_entity.type
_entity.pdbx_description
1 polymer ?
#
loop_
_entity_poly.entity_id
_entity_poly.type
_entity_poly.pdbx_seq_one_letter_code
_entity_poly.pdbx_strand_id
1 'polypeptide(L)'
;MNKLKTTFAKKDIQNRFNISLATVNNWIKTGVIPSPKDGYYTKDAYSALITYIETNTNRLQSRANRSYQNSSDLIFLGIKDKKRKELLVKLIEEFETTNLSILEATACLGKQILINNNLYDKNSEIFTKINSIYNGKNIFQNFHIENKNDDILGAFYQSVQSIACKSKDGSFYTPAKLLTSIEIPLEAKVLDPCCGSGSILINTLTKQHNPSNIYAFDIDETALLICYINLVIFFEDAFISPHIERHDLIFTNTSDLFNQNNEKYDFIVTNPPWGSKLSKKQKDFLLNTYPLLDTTEVFSIALYNSIQKLSEKGKLNFFLPESILNVSTHKNIRKFLLSSNRNIDILPLGMAFKGVQSECVLLKLSEIIKDGIKISVKKEKKYRLNINNISAPDYFISYNISENDDKILNKIYSAYSVKLSTDTKFALGIVTGNNKKYIHKIKGENEEAVFRGKDILPYKLKSPETFISFTPKIFQ
;
A
#
# COMPACT_ATOMS: atom_id res chain seq x y z
N MET A 1 14.05 -43.01 11.11
CA MET A 1 12.62 -43.36 11.13
C MET A 1 11.83 -42.17 11.71
N ASN A 2 11.19 -41.38 10.87
CA ASN A 2 10.31 -40.31 11.32
C ASN A 2 9.06 -40.92 11.92
N LYS A 3 8.85 -40.75 13.25
CA LYS A 3 7.58 -41.11 13.87
C LYS A 3 6.45 -40.34 13.18
N LEU A 4 5.54 -41.06 12.52
CA LEU A 4 4.34 -40.49 11.92
C LEU A 4 3.54 -39.77 13.02
N LYS A 5 3.29 -38.50 12.84
CA LYS A 5 2.51 -37.66 13.76
C LYS A 5 1.07 -38.17 13.76
N THR A 6 0.59 -38.64 14.91
CA THR A 6 -0.75 -39.27 15.09
C THR A 6 -1.79 -38.31 15.64
N THR A 7 -1.35 -37.15 16.18
CA THR A 7 -2.23 -36.13 16.78
C THR A 7 -1.86 -34.71 16.24
N PHE A 8 -2.87 -33.90 16.02
CA PHE A 8 -2.72 -32.58 15.43
C PHE A 8 -3.42 -31.52 16.29
N ALA A 9 -2.73 -30.42 16.57
CA ALA A 9 -3.25 -29.29 17.33
C ALA A 9 -3.85 -28.21 16.42
N LYS A 10 -4.57 -27.26 16.98
CA LYS A 10 -5.05 -26.05 16.27
C LYS A 10 -3.91 -25.30 15.54
N LYS A 11 -2.69 -25.35 16.07
CA LYS A 11 -1.50 -24.76 15.49
C LYS A 11 -1.10 -25.42 14.16
N ASP A 12 -1.42 -26.68 13.96
CA ASP A 12 -1.15 -27.37 12.69
C ASP A 12 -2.08 -26.88 11.58
N ILE A 13 -3.35 -26.56 11.91
CA ILE A 13 -4.30 -25.92 10.99
C ILE A 13 -3.81 -24.50 10.65
N GLN A 14 -3.42 -23.73 11.67
CA GLN A 14 -2.85 -22.39 11.50
C GLN A 14 -1.68 -22.39 10.53
N ASN A 15 -0.72 -23.29 10.73
CA ASN A 15 0.49 -23.35 9.92
C ASN A 15 0.21 -23.81 8.47
N ARG A 16 -0.71 -24.79 8.30
CA ARG A 16 -1.03 -25.33 6.97
C ARG A 16 -1.73 -24.31 6.06
N PHE A 17 -2.64 -23.52 6.64
CA PHE A 17 -3.44 -22.55 5.88
C PHE A 17 -2.93 -21.10 6.02
N ASN A 18 -1.84 -20.89 6.72
CA ASN A 18 -1.26 -19.56 6.99
C ASN A 18 -2.29 -18.56 7.55
N ILE A 19 -3.15 -19.01 8.47
CA ILE A 19 -4.19 -18.21 9.11
C ILE A 19 -3.86 -17.96 10.59
N SER A 20 -4.51 -16.98 11.23
CA SER A 20 -4.30 -16.72 12.65
C SER A 20 -4.94 -17.77 13.55
N LEU A 21 -4.36 -18.01 14.73
CA LEU A 21 -4.98 -18.87 15.74
C LEU A 21 -6.36 -18.36 16.18
N ALA A 22 -6.55 -17.03 16.16
CA ALA A 22 -7.84 -16.41 16.42
C ALA A 22 -8.88 -16.81 15.37
N THR A 23 -8.50 -16.93 14.09
CA THR A 23 -9.35 -17.42 13.01
C THR A 23 -9.78 -18.86 13.27
N VAL A 24 -8.84 -19.75 13.60
CA VAL A 24 -9.13 -21.16 13.93
C VAL A 24 -10.09 -21.27 15.12
N ASN A 25 -9.84 -20.50 16.18
CA ASN A 25 -10.71 -20.46 17.35
C ASN A 25 -12.12 -19.93 17.03
N ASN A 26 -12.22 -18.94 16.15
CA ASN A 26 -13.52 -18.44 15.71
C ASN A 26 -14.29 -19.47 14.90
N TRP A 27 -13.66 -20.21 13.99
CA TRP A 27 -14.28 -21.30 13.24
C TRP A 27 -14.83 -22.41 14.16
N ILE A 28 -14.09 -22.73 15.23
CA ILE A 28 -14.55 -23.67 16.25
C ILE A 28 -15.76 -23.10 17.00
N LYS A 29 -15.66 -21.86 17.47
CA LYS A 29 -16.72 -21.17 18.21
C LYS A 29 -18.03 -21.07 17.42
N THR A 30 -17.93 -20.85 16.11
CA THR A 30 -19.08 -20.70 15.20
C THR A 30 -19.56 -22.05 14.63
N GLY A 31 -18.97 -23.17 15.03
CA GLY A 31 -19.36 -24.52 14.57
C GLY A 31 -18.97 -24.82 13.12
N VAL A 32 -18.13 -23.99 12.52
CA VAL A 32 -17.63 -24.18 11.14
C VAL A 32 -16.72 -25.40 11.05
N ILE A 33 -15.87 -25.59 12.06
CA ILE A 33 -15.04 -26.79 12.25
C ILE A 33 -15.26 -27.36 13.64
N PRO A 34 -15.14 -28.67 13.80
CA PRO A 34 -15.35 -29.31 15.10
C PRO A 34 -14.29 -28.90 16.12
N SER A 35 -14.65 -28.90 17.39
CA SER A 35 -13.69 -28.73 18.49
C SER A 35 -12.75 -29.92 18.58
N PRO A 36 -11.44 -29.72 18.84
CA PRO A 36 -10.54 -30.81 19.12
C PRO A 36 -10.92 -31.50 20.45
N LYS A 37 -10.84 -32.83 20.51
CA LYS A 37 -10.99 -33.57 21.75
C LYS A 37 -9.65 -33.55 22.51
N ASP A 38 -9.68 -33.24 23.80
CA ASP A 38 -8.50 -33.10 24.66
C ASP A 38 -7.38 -32.21 24.05
N GLY A 39 -7.78 -31.20 23.28
CA GLY A 39 -6.87 -30.23 22.63
C GLY A 39 -6.28 -30.69 21.29
N TYR A 40 -6.57 -31.90 20.82
CA TYR A 40 -6.00 -32.49 19.61
C TYR A 40 -7.05 -33.14 18.71
N TYR A 41 -6.75 -33.19 17.41
CA TYR A 41 -7.46 -33.95 16.39
C TYR A 41 -6.73 -35.25 16.14
N THR A 42 -7.44 -36.37 15.98
CA THR A 42 -6.89 -37.61 15.44
C THR A 42 -6.47 -37.44 14.00
N LYS A 43 -5.64 -38.32 13.46
CA LYS A 43 -5.17 -38.25 12.06
C LYS A 43 -6.33 -38.18 11.06
N ASP A 44 -7.34 -39.03 11.24
CA ASP A 44 -8.49 -39.09 10.34
C ASP A 44 -9.38 -37.87 10.46
N ALA A 45 -9.66 -37.41 11.68
CA ALA A 45 -10.40 -36.17 11.91
C ALA A 45 -9.67 -34.94 11.34
N TYR A 46 -8.33 -34.91 11.46
CA TYR A 46 -7.53 -33.85 10.88
C TYR A 46 -7.54 -33.90 9.35
N SER A 47 -7.38 -35.08 8.73
CA SER A 47 -7.44 -35.23 7.27
C SER A 47 -8.79 -34.81 6.70
N ALA A 48 -9.89 -35.28 7.31
CA ALA A 48 -11.24 -34.86 6.89
C ALA A 48 -11.45 -33.34 7.04
N LEU A 49 -10.93 -32.76 8.13
CA LEU A 49 -10.99 -31.32 8.37
C LEU A 49 -10.16 -30.52 7.36
N ILE A 50 -8.98 -31.00 6.98
CA ILE A 50 -8.16 -30.37 5.94
C ILE A 50 -8.89 -30.39 4.59
N THR A 51 -9.41 -31.55 4.18
CA THR A 51 -10.19 -31.67 2.94
C THR A 51 -11.41 -30.74 2.97
N TYR A 52 -12.13 -30.66 4.09
CA TYR A 52 -13.25 -29.72 4.24
C TYR A 52 -12.82 -28.26 4.12
N ILE A 53 -11.71 -27.87 4.74
CA ILE A 53 -11.20 -26.51 4.63
C ILE A 53 -10.74 -26.23 3.19
N GLU A 54 -9.99 -27.12 2.55
CA GLU A 54 -9.50 -26.98 1.15
C GLU A 54 -10.65 -26.85 0.16
N THR A 55 -11.71 -27.66 0.29
CA THR A 55 -12.92 -27.57 -0.56
C THR A 55 -13.78 -26.33 -0.30
N ASN A 56 -13.67 -25.72 0.89
CA ASN A 56 -14.49 -24.59 1.30
C ASN A 56 -13.62 -23.34 1.62
N THR A 57 -12.39 -23.28 1.14
CA THR A 57 -11.41 -22.24 1.52
C THR A 57 -11.98 -20.84 1.31
N ASN A 58 -12.59 -20.56 0.17
CA ASN A 58 -13.17 -19.26 -0.15
C ASN A 58 -14.32 -18.89 0.80
N ARG A 59 -15.19 -19.83 1.11
CA ARG A 59 -16.31 -19.66 2.04
C ARG A 59 -15.88 -19.49 3.48
N LEU A 60 -14.82 -20.18 3.90
CA LEU A 60 -14.29 -20.13 5.26
C LEU A 60 -13.45 -18.88 5.51
N GLN A 61 -12.67 -18.43 4.55
CA GLN A 61 -11.94 -17.18 4.62
C GLN A 61 -12.90 -15.98 4.65
N SER A 62 -13.97 -16.00 3.86
CA SER A 62 -15.02 -14.97 3.92
C SER A 62 -15.77 -14.99 5.26
N ARG A 63 -16.05 -16.17 5.84
CA ARG A 63 -16.72 -16.31 7.15
C ARG A 63 -15.85 -15.96 8.35
N ALA A 64 -14.54 -16.17 8.28
CA ALA A 64 -13.62 -15.78 9.36
C ALA A 64 -13.60 -14.24 9.59
N ASN A 65 -14.01 -13.48 8.60
CA ASN A 65 -14.04 -12.02 8.63
C ASN A 65 -15.46 -11.42 8.77
N ARG A 66 -16.47 -12.22 9.04
CA ARG A 66 -17.89 -11.80 9.18
C ARG A 66 -18.25 -10.99 10.43
N SER A 67 -17.29 -10.58 11.26
CA SER A 67 -17.55 -9.53 12.27
C SER A 67 -17.78 -8.13 11.65
N TYR A 68 -17.96 -8.06 10.34
CA TYR A 68 -18.00 -6.88 9.49
C TYR A 68 -19.38 -6.50 8.96
N GLN A 69 -20.45 -6.92 9.56
CA GLN A 69 -21.80 -6.56 9.09
C GLN A 69 -22.35 -5.24 9.68
N ASN A 70 -21.50 -4.27 9.92
CA ASN A 70 -21.98 -2.90 10.01
C ASN A 70 -21.72 -2.20 8.68
N SER A 71 -22.76 -1.61 8.07
CA SER A 71 -22.69 -0.81 6.85
C SER A 71 -21.65 0.33 6.89
N SER A 72 -21.08 0.61 8.07
CA SER A 72 -19.98 1.56 8.29
C SER A 72 -18.62 1.08 7.76
N ASP A 73 -18.45 -0.21 7.49
CA ASP A 73 -17.15 -0.80 7.15
C ASP A 73 -16.96 -1.00 5.65
N LEU A 74 -18.02 -0.81 4.85
CA LEU A 74 -17.94 -0.88 3.39
C LEU A 74 -17.15 0.30 2.82
N ILE A 75 -16.33 -0.01 1.83
CA ILE A 75 -15.47 0.98 1.16
C ILE A 75 -16.17 1.48 -0.08
N PHE A 76 -16.74 2.66 -0.02
CA PHE A 76 -17.50 3.23 -1.14
C PHE A 76 -16.64 3.97 -2.18
N LEU A 77 -15.32 4.05 -2.02
CA LEU A 77 -14.36 4.61 -2.98
C LEU A 77 -14.83 5.89 -3.71
N GLY A 78 -15.42 6.81 -2.98
CA GLY A 78 -15.94 8.05 -3.57
C GLY A 78 -17.35 7.97 -4.15
N ILE A 79 -18.00 6.81 -4.14
CA ILE A 79 -19.41 6.68 -4.50
C ILE A 79 -20.25 7.51 -3.52
N LYS A 80 -20.84 8.61 -4.02
CA LYS A 80 -21.64 9.56 -3.21
C LYS A 80 -23.13 9.24 -3.26
N ASP A 81 -23.60 8.73 -4.40
CA ASP A 81 -25.00 8.42 -4.65
C ASP A 81 -25.49 7.30 -3.73
N LYS A 82 -26.61 7.53 -3.04
CA LYS A 82 -27.22 6.59 -2.11
C LYS A 82 -27.66 5.30 -2.80
N LYS A 83 -28.28 5.40 -3.98
CA LYS A 83 -28.74 4.22 -4.76
C LYS A 83 -27.55 3.35 -5.21
N ARG A 84 -26.44 3.99 -5.58
CA ARG A 84 -25.20 3.28 -5.94
C ARG A 84 -24.56 2.58 -4.74
N LYS A 85 -24.64 3.17 -3.54
CA LYS A 85 -24.19 2.51 -2.31
C LYS A 85 -25.05 1.29 -1.98
N GLU A 86 -26.37 1.42 -2.12
CA GLU A 86 -27.31 0.31 -1.94
C GLU A 86 -27.11 -0.79 -2.99
N LEU A 87 -26.79 -0.41 -4.25
CA LEU A 87 -26.42 -1.36 -5.28
C LEU A 87 -25.15 -2.14 -4.90
N LEU A 88 -24.10 -1.46 -4.46
CA LEU A 88 -22.86 -2.11 -4.02
C LEU A 88 -23.12 -3.12 -2.89
N VAL A 89 -23.96 -2.77 -1.90
CA VAL A 89 -24.37 -3.69 -0.83
C VAL A 89 -25.02 -4.96 -1.41
N LYS A 90 -25.96 -4.80 -2.31
CA LYS A 90 -26.65 -5.94 -2.96
C LYS A 90 -25.70 -6.81 -3.79
N LEU A 91 -24.74 -6.21 -4.49
CA LEU A 91 -23.72 -6.95 -5.25
C LEU A 91 -22.83 -7.80 -4.31
N ILE A 92 -22.49 -7.28 -3.14
CA ILE A 92 -21.72 -8.00 -2.13
C ILE A 92 -22.56 -9.14 -1.52
N GLU A 93 -23.81 -8.86 -1.18
CA GLU A 93 -24.74 -9.89 -0.68
C GLU A 93 -24.92 -11.03 -1.69
N GLU A 94 -25.10 -10.73 -2.97
CA GLU A 94 -25.19 -11.73 -4.04
C GLU A 94 -23.92 -12.58 -4.12
N PHE A 95 -22.74 -11.93 -4.14
CA PHE A 95 -21.45 -12.63 -4.12
C PHE A 95 -21.31 -13.58 -2.92
N GLU A 96 -21.75 -13.16 -1.73
CA GLU A 96 -21.66 -13.95 -0.50
C GLU A 96 -22.52 -15.24 -0.54
N THR A 97 -23.51 -15.31 -1.43
CA THR A 97 -24.30 -16.53 -1.63
C THR A 97 -23.61 -17.58 -2.48
N THR A 98 -22.49 -17.22 -3.14
CA THR A 98 -21.77 -18.05 -4.10
C THR A 98 -20.51 -18.69 -3.51
N ASN A 99 -19.92 -19.62 -4.26
CA ASN A 99 -18.60 -20.21 -3.99
C ASN A 99 -17.50 -19.64 -4.92
N LEU A 100 -17.79 -18.58 -5.68
CA LEU A 100 -16.82 -17.97 -6.57
C LEU A 100 -15.65 -17.35 -5.81
N SER A 101 -14.48 -17.41 -6.39
CA SER A 101 -13.34 -16.60 -5.95
C SER A 101 -13.62 -15.12 -6.21
N ILE A 102 -12.88 -14.24 -5.56
CA ILE A 102 -12.98 -12.78 -5.79
C ILE A 102 -12.70 -12.45 -7.25
N LEU A 103 -11.71 -13.09 -7.87
CA LEU A 103 -11.35 -12.89 -9.27
C LEU A 103 -12.49 -13.31 -10.21
N GLU A 104 -13.09 -14.49 -10.00
CA GLU A 104 -14.25 -14.95 -10.80
C GLU A 104 -15.47 -14.05 -10.63
N ALA A 105 -15.78 -13.65 -9.40
CA ALA A 105 -16.88 -12.72 -9.13
C ALA A 105 -16.64 -11.35 -9.78
N THR A 106 -15.40 -10.87 -9.75
CA THR A 106 -15.00 -9.61 -10.43
C THR A 106 -15.14 -9.74 -11.95
N ALA A 107 -14.76 -10.89 -12.54
CA ALA A 107 -14.98 -11.16 -13.97
C ALA A 107 -16.47 -11.16 -14.32
N CYS A 108 -17.32 -11.82 -13.51
CA CYS A 108 -18.77 -11.80 -13.65
C CYS A 108 -19.35 -10.38 -13.58
N LEU A 109 -18.95 -9.60 -12.59
CA LEU A 109 -19.45 -8.24 -12.40
C LEU A 109 -18.98 -7.32 -13.53
N GLY A 110 -17.73 -7.43 -13.93
CA GLY A 110 -17.17 -6.71 -15.07
C GLY A 110 -17.91 -7.04 -16.37
N LYS A 111 -18.16 -8.33 -16.62
CA LYS A 111 -19.00 -8.77 -17.75
C LYS A 111 -20.37 -8.09 -17.76
N GLN A 112 -21.04 -8.06 -16.60
CA GLN A 112 -22.37 -7.43 -16.50
C GLN A 112 -22.32 -5.92 -16.75
N ILE A 113 -21.31 -5.24 -16.23
CA ILE A 113 -21.13 -3.80 -16.48
C ILE A 113 -20.88 -3.53 -17.97
N LEU A 114 -20.00 -4.29 -18.61
CA LEU A 114 -19.73 -4.13 -20.04
C LEU A 114 -20.96 -4.42 -20.92
N ILE A 115 -21.76 -5.43 -20.58
CA ILE A 115 -23.04 -5.71 -21.27
C ILE A 115 -23.99 -4.52 -21.13
N ASN A 116 -24.17 -4.00 -19.91
CA ASN A 116 -25.09 -2.89 -19.66
C ASN A 116 -24.68 -1.58 -20.36
N ASN A 117 -23.42 -1.45 -20.70
CA ASN A 117 -22.87 -0.27 -21.39
C ASN A 117 -22.58 -0.52 -22.89
N ASN A 118 -23.03 -1.64 -23.47
CA ASN A 118 -22.81 -2.05 -24.86
C ASN A 118 -21.33 -2.18 -25.27
N LEU A 119 -20.47 -2.58 -24.31
CA LEU A 119 -19.02 -2.71 -24.49
C LEU A 119 -18.52 -4.15 -24.42
N TYR A 120 -19.44 -5.15 -24.42
CA TYR A 120 -19.08 -6.57 -24.35
C TYR A 120 -19.12 -7.22 -25.74
N ASP A 121 -18.07 -7.01 -26.52
CA ASP A 121 -17.94 -7.56 -27.87
C ASP A 121 -17.08 -8.82 -27.88
N LYS A 122 -17.54 -9.89 -28.58
CA LYS A 122 -16.86 -11.20 -28.66
C LYS A 122 -15.49 -11.17 -29.34
N ASN A 123 -15.22 -10.14 -30.14
CA ASN A 123 -13.96 -9.98 -30.84
C ASN A 123 -12.95 -9.13 -30.06
N SER A 124 -13.33 -8.61 -28.91
CA SER A 124 -12.46 -7.79 -28.07
C SER A 124 -11.55 -8.64 -27.20
N GLU A 125 -10.38 -8.09 -26.86
CA GLU A 125 -9.43 -8.73 -25.95
C GLU A 125 -10.01 -8.88 -24.54
N ILE A 126 -10.74 -7.86 -24.06
CA ILE A 126 -11.38 -7.90 -22.73
C ILE A 126 -12.42 -9.02 -22.63
N PHE A 127 -13.15 -9.30 -23.71
CA PHE A 127 -14.08 -10.44 -23.75
C PHE A 127 -13.32 -11.76 -23.53
N THR A 128 -12.23 -11.96 -24.29
CA THR A 128 -11.40 -13.18 -24.21
C THR A 128 -10.84 -13.33 -22.78
N LYS A 129 -10.32 -12.25 -22.20
CA LYS A 129 -9.75 -12.24 -20.85
C LYS A 129 -10.78 -12.58 -19.79
N ILE A 130 -11.95 -11.97 -19.80
CA ILE A 130 -13.04 -12.27 -18.85
C ILE A 130 -13.47 -13.74 -18.95
N ASN A 131 -13.70 -14.25 -20.15
CA ASN A 131 -14.15 -15.64 -20.32
C ASN A 131 -13.07 -16.68 -20.01
N SER A 132 -11.80 -16.35 -20.11
CA SER A 132 -10.72 -17.23 -19.65
C SER A 132 -10.66 -17.38 -18.14
N ILE A 133 -11.10 -16.36 -17.40
CA ILE A 133 -11.16 -16.38 -15.94
C ILE A 133 -12.44 -17.09 -15.47
N TYR A 134 -13.57 -16.75 -16.04
CA TYR A 134 -14.86 -17.34 -15.68
C TYR A 134 -15.84 -17.37 -16.85
N ASN A 135 -16.26 -18.58 -17.23
CA ASN A 135 -17.22 -18.83 -18.29
C ASN A 135 -18.54 -19.49 -17.79
N GLY A 136 -18.79 -19.39 -16.49
CA GLY A 136 -20.03 -19.93 -15.88
C GLY A 136 -21.21 -18.97 -15.98
N LYS A 137 -22.27 -19.31 -15.21
CA LYS A 137 -23.47 -18.49 -15.12
C LYS A 137 -23.15 -17.13 -14.50
N ASN A 138 -23.56 -16.05 -15.17
CA ASN A 138 -23.38 -14.70 -14.63
C ASN A 138 -24.34 -14.47 -13.46
N ILE A 139 -23.80 -14.44 -12.23
CA ILE A 139 -24.56 -14.23 -11.00
C ILE A 139 -25.15 -12.81 -10.91
N PHE A 140 -24.56 -11.84 -11.60
CA PHE A 140 -25.01 -10.44 -11.60
C PHE A 140 -25.93 -10.08 -12.77
N GLN A 141 -26.42 -11.06 -13.54
CA GLN A 141 -27.25 -10.82 -14.75
C GLN A 141 -28.50 -9.97 -14.50
N ASN A 142 -29.04 -9.98 -13.28
CA ASN A 142 -30.24 -9.23 -12.91
C ASN A 142 -29.96 -7.81 -12.43
N PHE A 143 -28.68 -7.41 -12.37
CA PHE A 143 -28.29 -6.07 -11.94
C PHE A 143 -28.06 -5.17 -13.15
N HIS A 144 -28.72 -4.02 -13.14
CA HIS A 144 -28.46 -2.96 -14.12
C HIS A 144 -27.44 -1.97 -13.55
N ILE A 145 -26.26 -1.90 -14.18
CA ILE A 145 -25.11 -1.12 -13.68
C ILE A 145 -24.64 -0.20 -14.79
N GLU A 146 -25.12 1.04 -14.77
CA GLU A 146 -24.68 2.08 -15.71
C GLU A 146 -23.30 2.64 -15.33
N ASN A 147 -22.59 3.14 -16.33
CA ASN A 147 -21.37 3.91 -16.11
C ASN A 147 -21.72 5.31 -15.55
N LYS A 148 -21.25 5.64 -14.35
CA LYS A 148 -21.48 6.94 -13.69
C LYS A 148 -20.18 7.59 -13.21
N ASN A 149 -19.07 7.38 -13.88
CA ASN A 149 -17.76 7.94 -13.51
C ASN A 149 -17.36 7.61 -12.06
N ASP A 150 -17.78 6.46 -11.56
CA ASP A 150 -17.36 5.92 -10.27
C ASP A 150 -16.76 4.52 -10.44
N ASP A 151 -15.81 4.16 -9.60
CA ASP A 151 -15.15 2.85 -9.61
C ASP A 151 -15.94 1.84 -8.75
N ILE A 152 -17.09 1.40 -9.25
CA ILE A 152 -17.94 0.41 -8.54
C ILE A 152 -17.24 -0.97 -8.47
N LEU A 153 -16.45 -1.35 -9.47
CA LEU A 153 -15.65 -2.58 -9.47
C LEU A 153 -14.58 -2.53 -8.39
N GLY A 154 -13.81 -1.45 -8.32
CA GLY A 154 -12.83 -1.26 -7.28
C GLY A 154 -13.46 -1.18 -5.89
N ALA A 155 -14.65 -0.54 -5.74
CA ALA A 155 -15.37 -0.51 -4.49
C ALA A 155 -15.87 -1.91 -4.07
N PHE A 156 -16.38 -2.71 -4.98
CA PHE A 156 -16.75 -4.10 -4.76
C PHE A 156 -15.52 -4.90 -4.29
N TYR A 157 -14.45 -4.87 -5.08
CA TYR A 157 -13.20 -5.57 -4.77
C TYR A 157 -12.64 -5.19 -3.39
N GLN A 158 -12.53 -3.90 -3.11
CA GLN A 158 -12.05 -3.41 -1.83
C GLN A 158 -12.96 -3.82 -0.65
N SER A 159 -14.25 -3.92 -0.86
CA SER A 159 -15.19 -4.31 0.18
C SER A 159 -15.15 -5.81 0.49
N VAL A 160 -14.94 -6.65 -0.52
CA VAL A 160 -14.86 -8.11 -0.34
C VAL A 160 -13.48 -8.62 0.11
N GLN A 161 -12.43 -7.83 -0.09
CA GLN A 161 -11.10 -8.13 0.46
C GLN A 161 -11.10 -8.11 1.98
N SER A 162 -10.42 -9.07 2.60
CA SER A 162 -10.25 -9.08 4.05
C SER A 162 -9.34 -7.94 4.52
N ILE A 163 -9.60 -7.39 5.71
CA ILE A 163 -8.72 -6.38 6.33
C ILE A 163 -7.30 -6.92 6.52
N ALA A 164 -7.17 -8.19 6.81
CA ALA A 164 -5.86 -8.83 6.96
C ALA A 164 -5.04 -8.77 5.66
N CYS A 165 -5.67 -8.96 4.50
CA CYS A 165 -5.02 -8.79 3.20
C CYS A 165 -4.64 -7.32 2.97
N LYS A 166 -5.58 -6.39 3.13
CA LYS A 166 -5.34 -4.95 2.94
C LYS A 166 -4.17 -4.40 3.76
N SER A 167 -4.11 -4.77 5.04
CA SER A 167 -3.04 -4.30 5.93
C SER A 167 -1.68 -4.95 5.67
N LYS A 168 -1.66 -6.13 5.03
CA LYS A 168 -0.45 -6.85 4.66
C LYS A 168 0.19 -6.27 3.41
N ASP A 169 -0.63 -5.91 2.43
CA ASP A 169 -0.17 -5.47 1.12
C ASP A 169 0.09 -3.95 1.07
N GLY A 170 -0.37 -3.19 2.08
CA GLY A 170 -0.15 -1.73 2.16
C GLY A 170 -0.90 -0.95 1.07
N SER A 171 -1.92 -1.55 0.45
CA SER A 171 -2.67 -0.97 -0.67
C SER A 171 -3.75 -0.02 -0.16
N PHE A 172 -3.71 1.24 -0.59
CA PHE A 172 -4.70 2.26 -0.26
C PHE A 172 -5.21 2.95 -1.52
N TYR A 173 -6.53 3.07 -1.60
CA TYR A 173 -7.18 3.78 -2.71
C TYR A 173 -6.90 5.29 -2.65
N THR A 174 -6.57 5.87 -3.80
CA THR A 174 -6.29 7.32 -3.92
C THR A 174 -7.58 8.10 -4.14
N PRO A 175 -7.99 8.97 -3.22
CA PRO A 175 -9.19 9.78 -3.39
C PRO A 175 -9.11 10.70 -4.62
N ALA A 176 -10.14 10.70 -5.47
CA ALA A 176 -10.19 11.49 -6.70
C ALA A 176 -9.89 12.99 -6.50
N LYS A 177 -10.29 13.56 -5.34
CA LYS A 177 -10.00 14.97 -5.00
C LYS A 177 -8.51 15.32 -4.98
N LEU A 178 -7.63 14.34 -4.78
CA LEU A 178 -6.17 14.54 -4.77
C LEU A 178 -5.57 14.54 -6.17
N LEU A 179 -6.32 14.11 -7.17
CA LEU A 179 -5.88 13.93 -8.55
C LEU A 179 -6.12 15.18 -9.42
N THR A 180 -6.95 16.11 -8.96
CA THR A 180 -7.37 17.29 -9.73
C THR A 180 -6.23 18.24 -10.14
N SER A 181 -5.06 18.13 -9.52
CA SER A 181 -3.87 18.94 -9.85
C SER A 181 -2.87 18.21 -10.77
N ILE A 182 -3.26 17.03 -11.27
CA ILE A 182 -2.41 16.21 -12.15
C ILE A 182 -2.95 16.34 -13.57
N GLU A 183 -2.11 16.86 -14.44
CA GLU A 183 -2.40 17.05 -15.86
C GLU A 183 -1.41 16.21 -16.67
N ILE A 184 -1.92 15.27 -17.45
CA ILE A 184 -1.13 14.38 -18.30
C ILE A 184 -1.19 14.93 -19.74
N PRO A 185 -0.04 15.12 -20.43
CA PRO A 185 -0.04 15.50 -21.84
C PRO A 185 -0.68 14.40 -22.72
N LEU A 186 -1.45 14.79 -23.72
CA LEU A 186 -2.22 13.83 -24.56
C LEU A 186 -1.37 12.78 -25.25
N GLU A 187 -0.18 13.16 -25.72
CA GLU A 187 0.72 12.27 -26.45
C GLU A 187 1.68 11.49 -25.54
N ALA A 188 1.59 11.68 -24.23
CA ALA A 188 2.53 11.07 -23.30
C ALA A 188 2.37 9.56 -23.23
N LYS A 189 3.50 8.84 -23.19
CA LYS A 189 3.54 7.48 -22.66
C LYS A 189 3.40 7.53 -21.14
N VAL A 190 2.27 7.02 -20.65
CA VAL A 190 1.88 7.09 -19.24
C VAL A 190 2.13 5.75 -18.56
N LEU A 191 2.81 5.74 -17.42
CA LEU A 191 2.99 4.56 -16.59
C LEU A 191 2.38 4.77 -15.18
N ASP A 192 1.57 3.80 -14.75
CA ASP A 192 1.27 3.57 -13.34
C ASP A 192 1.86 2.21 -12.91
N PRO A 193 3.01 2.18 -12.20
CA PRO A 193 3.67 0.93 -11.83
C PRO A 193 3.02 0.19 -10.64
N CYS A 194 1.96 0.73 -10.03
CA CYS A 194 1.18 0.13 -8.95
C CYS A 194 -0.30 0.53 -9.13
N CYS A 195 -0.87 0.17 -10.29
CA CYS A 195 -2.11 0.78 -10.77
C CYS A 195 -3.36 0.43 -9.96
N GLY A 196 -3.35 -0.68 -9.21
CA GLY A 196 -4.54 -1.16 -8.53
C GLY A 196 -5.72 -1.31 -9.51
N SER A 197 -6.87 -0.76 -9.18
CA SER A 197 -8.06 -0.74 -10.04
C SER A 197 -7.98 0.26 -11.22
N GLY A 198 -6.84 0.94 -11.41
CA GLY A 198 -6.70 2.00 -12.42
C GLY A 198 -7.33 3.34 -12.04
N SER A 199 -7.71 3.51 -10.78
CA SER A 199 -8.41 4.71 -10.32
C SER A 199 -7.64 6.00 -10.58
N ILE A 200 -6.32 6.00 -10.46
CA ILE A 200 -5.50 7.17 -10.78
C ILE A 200 -5.62 7.48 -12.28
N LEU A 201 -5.48 6.48 -13.12
CA LEU A 201 -5.54 6.62 -14.57
C LEU A 201 -6.87 7.21 -15.03
N ILE A 202 -8.00 6.60 -14.68
CA ILE A 202 -9.33 7.07 -15.10
C ILE A 202 -9.73 8.45 -14.55
N ASN A 203 -9.05 8.94 -13.49
CA ASN A 203 -9.29 10.27 -12.92
C ASN A 203 -8.29 11.33 -13.38
N THR A 204 -7.24 10.96 -14.13
CA THR A 204 -6.21 11.88 -14.63
C THR A 204 -6.10 11.91 -16.15
N LEU A 205 -6.51 10.85 -16.83
CA LEU A 205 -6.60 10.79 -18.30
C LEU A 205 -7.84 11.55 -18.80
N THR A 206 -7.84 11.82 -20.09
CA THR A 206 -8.99 12.28 -20.86
C THR A 206 -9.30 11.31 -21.98
N LYS A 207 -10.49 11.32 -22.53
CA LYS A 207 -10.89 10.45 -23.65
C LYS A 207 -10.08 10.66 -24.94
N GLN A 208 -9.30 11.74 -25.01
CA GLN A 208 -8.43 12.05 -26.14
C GLN A 208 -7.06 11.39 -26.07
N HIS A 209 -6.68 10.80 -24.92
CA HIS A 209 -5.43 10.06 -24.81
C HIS A 209 -5.50 8.77 -25.63
N ASN A 210 -4.36 8.40 -26.22
CA ASN A 210 -4.24 7.12 -26.92
C ASN A 210 -4.10 5.96 -25.91
N PRO A 211 -5.06 5.02 -25.87
CA PRO A 211 -4.97 3.87 -24.96
C PRO A 211 -3.70 3.04 -25.10
N SER A 212 -3.12 2.95 -26.30
CA SER A 212 -1.87 2.22 -26.55
C SER A 212 -0.63 2.88 -25.92
N ASN A 213 -0.73 4.11 -25.44
CA ASN A 213 0.33 4.79 -24.69
C ASN A 213 0.17 4.62 -23.16
N ILE A 214 -0.78 3.80 -22.69
CA ILE A 214 -1.07 3.59 -21.27
C ILE A 214 -0.45 2.28 -20.83
N TYR A 215 0.40 2.35 -19.82
CA TYR A 215 1.08 1.23 -19.17
C TYR A 215 0.62 1.16 -17.71
N ALA A 216 0.09 0.02 -17.31
CA ALA A 216 -0.45 -0.20 -15.98
C ALA A 216 0.04 -1.53 -15.42
N PHE A 217 0.77 -1.48 -14.31
CA PHE A 217 1.35 -2.67 -13.70
C PHE A 217 0.85 -2.83 -12.26
N ASP A 218 0.65 -4.08 -11.85
CA ASP A 218 0.35 -4.46 -10.47
C ASP A 218 0.74 -5.92 -10.24
N ILE A 219 0.87 -6.35 -8.99
CA ILE A 219 1.06 -7.76 -8.62
C ILE A 219 -0.26 -8.52 -8.59
N ASP A 220 -1.36 -7.83 -8.37
CA ASP A 220 -2.70 -8.38 -8.16
C ASP A 220 -3.46 -8.52 -9.47
N GLU A 221 -3.70 -9.75 -9.87
CA GLU A 221 -4.41 -10.09 -11.10
C GLU A 221 -5.86 -9.58 -11.14
N THR A 222 -6.52 -9.55 -9.97
CA THR A 222 -7.88 -9.01 -9.86
C THR A 222 -7.89 -7.51 -10.07
N ALA A 223 -6.92 -6.81 -9.50
CA ALA A 223 -6.76 -5.37 -9.69
C ALA A 223 -6.49 -5.02 -11.16
N LEU A 224 -5.63 -5.78 -11.84
CA LEU A 224 -5.34 -5.60 -13.28
C LEU A 224 -6.58 -5.83 -14.15
N LEU A 225 -7.40 -6.84 -13.83
CA LEU A 225 -8.67 -7.05 -14.53
C LEU A 225 -9.60 -5.85 -14.36
N ILE A 226 -9.73 -5.34 -13.14
CA ILE A 226 -10.54 -4.15 -12.85
C ILE A 226 -10.01 -2.94 -13.60
N CYS A 227 -8.69 -2.72 -13.58
CA CYS A 227 -8.04 -1.63 -14.30
C CYS A 227 -8.41 -1.68 -15.80
N TYR A 228 -8.30 -2.84 -16.44
CA TYR A 228 -8.66 -2.99 -17.84
C TYR A 228 -10.14 -2.67 -18.11
N ILE A 229 -11.05 -3.24 -17.34
CA ILE A 229 -12.47 -2.98 -17.47
C ILE A 229 -12.79 -1.49 -17.27
N ASN A 230 -12.19 -0.86 -16.26
CA ASN A 230 -12.36 0.57 -15.98
C ASN A 230 -11.85 1.45 -17.13
N LEU A 231 -10.74 1.08 -17.79
CA LEU A 231 -10.25 1.80 -18.96
C LEU A 231 -11.19 1.60 -20.18
N VAL A 232 -11.66 0.38 -20.43
CA VAL A 232 -12.69 0.12 -21.49
C VAL A 232 -13.93 1.00 -21.27
N ILE A 233 -14.42 1.04 -20.04
CA ILE A 233 -15.58 1.87 -19.68
C ILE A 233 -15.25 3.37 -19.83
N PHE A 234 -14.08 3.79 -19.37
CA PHE A 234 -13.64 5.18 -19.43
C PHE A 234 -13.52 5.67 -20.88
N PHE A 235 -12.90 4.89 -21.78
CA PHE A 235 -12.78 5.26 -23.19
C PHE A 235 -14.05 5.00 -23.99
N GLU A 236 -15.02 4.27 -23.45
CA GLU A 236 -16.25 3.83 -24.17
C GLU A 236 -15.93 3.03 -25.44
N ASP A 237 -14.84 2.26 -25.40
CA ASP A 237 -14.36 1.46 -26.53
C ASP A 237 -13.91 0.07 -26.04
N ALA A 238 -14.52 -0.98 -26.57
CA ALA A 238 -14.21 -2.38 -26.26
C ALA A 238 -12.88 -2.85 -26.87
N PHE A 239 -12.34 -2.13 -27.84
CA PHE A 239 -11.18 -2.53 -28.64
C PHE A 239 -9.88 -1.79 -28.27
N ILE A 240 -9.87 -1.08 -27.13
CA ILE A 240 -8.62 -0.46 -26.62
C ILE A 240 -7.58 -1.52 -26.30
N SER A 241 -6.31 -1.17 -26.50
CA SER A 241 -5.15 -2.04 -26.26
C SER A 241 -4.12 -1.37 -25.35
N PRO A 242 -4.44 -1.12 -24.08
CA PRO A 242 -3.46 -0.64 -23.10
C PRO A 242 -2.49 -1.76 -22.70
N HIS A 243 -1.28 -1.40 -22.29
CA HIS A 243 -0.30 -2.36 -21.79
C HIS A 243 -0.55 -2.62 -20.29
N ILE A 244 -1.31 -3.69 -20.00
CA ILE A 244 -1.67 -4.08 -18.63
C ILE A 244 -1.00 -5.40 -18.30
N GLU A 245 -0.02 -5.36 -17.39
CA GLU A 245 0.82 -6.51 -17.10
C GLU A 245 1.02 -6.74 -15.61
N ARG A 246 1.18 -8.01 -15.23
CA ARG A 246 1.49 -8.39 -13.86
C ARG A 246 2.98 -8.23 -13.58
N HIS A 247 3.32 -7.35 -12.63
CA HIS A 247 4.69 -7.16 -12.17
C HIS A 247 4.79 -7.24 -10.65
N ASP A 248 5.78 -7.99 -10.16
CA ASP A 248 6.15 -8.02 -8.74
C ASP A 248 7.34 -7.09 -8.50
N LEU A 249 7.09 -5.93 -7.89
CA LEU A 249 8.11 -4.93 -7.58
C LEU A 249 9.25 -5.44 -6.68
N ILE A 250 9.06 -6.57 -5.99
CA ILE A 250 10.02 -7.09 -5.02
C ILE A 250 10.95 -8.13 -5.67
N PHE A 251 10.39 -9.02 -6.50
CA PHE A 251 11.13 -10.18 -7.03
C PHE A 251 11.57 -10.04 -8.46
N THR A 252 11.14 -9.01 -9.16
CA THR A 252 11.61 -8.78 -10.52
C THR A 252 12.94 -8.03 -10.45
N ASN A 253 13.99 -8.58 -11.09
CA ASN A 253 15.25 -7.87 -11.24
C ASN A 253 15.03 -6.56 -11.98
N THR A 254 15.81 -5.53 -11.65
CA THR A 254 15.77 -4.25 -12.37
C THR A 254 15.94 -4.40 -13.87
N SER A 255 16.61 -5.48 -14.29
CA SER A 255 16.68 -5.91 -15.69
C SER A 255 15.35 -6.39 -16.25
N ASP A 256 14.52 -7.10 -15.50
CA ASP A 256 13.31 -7.76 -16.01
C ASP A 256 12.04 -6.90 -15.87
N LEU A 257 11.90 -6.13 -14.78
CA LEU A 257 10.79 -5.20 -14.58
C LEU A 257 10.70 -4.13 -15.66
N PHE A 258 11.83 -3.85 -16.26
CA PHE A 258 11.98 -2.72 -17.14
C PHE A 258 12.89 -2.99 -18.35
N ASN A 259 13.34 -4.22 -18.57
CA ASN A 259 14.32 -4.56 -19.61
C ASN A 259 13.75 -5.12 -20.90
N GLN A 260 12.46 -5.23 -21.05
CA GLN A 260 11.93 -5.33 -22.39
C GLN A 260 12.08 -3.94 -23.04
N ASN A 261 13.19 -3.74 -23.74
CA ASN A 261 13.42 -2.66 -24.69
C ASN A 261 13.82 -1.26 -24.22
N ASN A 262 14.50 -1.03 -23.09
CA ASN A 262 14.96 0.34 -22.72
C ASN A 262 13.84 1.41 -22.73
N GLU A 263 12.58 0.99 -22.54
CA GLU A 263 11.41 1.84 -22.67
C GLU A 263 11.41 2.93 -21.59
N LYS A 264 11.17 4.17 -22.04
CA LYS A 264 11.07 5.34 -21.19
C LYS A 264 9.65 5.89 -21.25
N TYR A 265 9.21 6.46 -20.14
CA TYR A 265 7.87 7.01 -20.00
C TYR A 265 7.92 8.52 -19.85
N ASP A 266 6.96 9.20 -20.47
CA ASP A 266 6.87 10.66 -20.44
C ASP A 266 6.13 11.16 -19.22
N PHE A 267 5.26 10.30 -18.65
CA PHE A 267 4.54 10.63 -17.44
C PHE A 267 4.39 9.40 -16.55
N ILE A 268 4.84 9.51 -15.32
CA ILE A 268 4.65 8.43 -14.32
C ILE A 268 3.79 8.97 -13.19
N VAL A 269 2.70 8.27 -12.88
CA VAL A 269 1.82 8.62 -11.77
C VAL A 269 1.42 7.37 -11.00
N THR A 270 1.60 7.38 -9.68
CA THR A 270 1.24 6.21 -8.88
C THR A 270 1.11 6.51 -7.39
N ASN A 271 0.41 5.61 -6.70
CA ASN A 271 0.39 5.48 -5.26
C ASN A 271 0.91 4.09 -4.88
N PRO A 272 2.24 3.94 -4.69
CA PRO A 272 2.82 2.63 -4.37
C PRO A 272 2.37 2.13 -3.00
N PRO A 273 2.49 0.83 -2.69
CA PRO A 273 2.12 0.29 -1.39
C PRO A 273 3.04 0.81 -0.27
N TRP A 274 2.43 1.23 0.88
CA TRP A 274 3.15 1.77 2.04
C TRP A 274 3.14 0.79 3.20
N GLY A 275 4.31 0.57 3.83
CA GLY A 275 4.43 -0.24 5.03
C GLY A 275 4.10 -1.72 4.82
N SER A 276 4.37 -2.27 3.65
CA SER A 276 4.17 -3.67 3.33
C SER A 276 4.92 -4.59 4.29
N LYS A 277 4.26 -5.64 4.78
CA LYS A 277 4.87 -6.60 5.70
C LYS A 277 5.67 -7.65 4.93
N LEU A 278 6.95 -7.39 4.75
CA LEU A 278 7.85 -8.28 4.04
C LEU A 278 8.40 -9.39 4.93
N SER A 279 8.52 -10.60 4.37
CA SER A 279 9.25 -11.70 4.96
C SER A 279 10.76 -11.40 5.01
N LYS A 280 11.51 -12.12 5.85
CA LYS A 280 12.98 -11.97 5.92
C LYS A 280 13.63 -12.17 4.54
N LYS A 281 13.21 -13.21 3.79
CA LYS A 281 13.73 -13.49 2.44
C LYS A 281 13.51 -12.31 1.47
N GLN A 282 12.36 -11.67 1.52
CA GLN A 282 12.06 -10.50 0.70
C GLN A 282 12.93 -9.31 1.09
N LYS A 283 13.10 -9.06 2.39
CA LYS A 283 13.98 -7.98 2.88
C LYS A 283 15.44 -8.19 2.44
N ASP A 284 15.95 -9.41 2.63
CA ASP A 284 17.33 -9.77 2.23
C ASP A 284 17.51 -9.59 0.71
N PHE A 285 16.52 -9.98 -0.09
CA PHE A 285 16.53 -9.77 -1.54
C PHE A 285 16.60 -8.28 -1.90
N LEU A 286 15.78 -7.43 -1.29
CA LEU A 286 15.78 -5.99 -1.57
C LEU A 286 17.11 -5.31 -1.20
N LEU A 287 17.67 -5.64 -0.04
CA LEU A 287 18.96 -5.09 0.39
C LEU A 287 20.09 -5.50 -0.55
N ASN A 288 20.07 -6.74 -1.06
CA ASN A 288 21.07 -7.22 -2.02
C ASN A 288 20.89 -6.62 -3.42
N THR A 289 19.63 -6.45 -3.86
CA THR A 289 19.34 -5.92 -5.21
C THR A 289 19.53 -4.40 -5.28
N TYR A 290 19.23 -3.68 -4.19
CA TYR A 290 19.29 -2.22 -4.11
C TYR A 290 20.26 -1.73 -3.02
N PRO A 291 21.54 -2.10 -3.03
CA PRO A 291 22.49 -1.77 -1.95
C PRO A 291 22.69 -0.26 -1.78
N LEU A 292 22.52 0.52 -2.83
CA LEU A 292 22.62 1.99 -2.78
C LEU A 292 21.46 2.64 -2.00
N LEU A 293 20.30 2.02 -1.97
CA LEU A 293 19.15 2.54 -1.24
C LEU A 293 19.17 2.14 0.24
N ASP A 294 19.73 0.97 0.54
CA ASP A 294 19.80 0.42 1.90
C ASP A 294 18.45 0.50 2.63
N THR A 295 17.40 0.03 1.96
CA THR A 295 16.03 0.09 2.46
C THR A 295 15.22 -1.15 2.07
N THR A 296 14.25 -1.48 2.90
CA THR A 296 13.25 -2.52 2.63
C THR A 296 11.86 -1.92 2.35
N GLU A 297 11.77 -0.61 2.21
CA GLU A 297 10.50 0.08 1.93
C GLU A 297 10.16 0.05 0.44
N VAL A 298 9.09 -0.65 0.10
CA VAL A 298 8.67 -0.90 -1.30
C VAL A 298 8.43 0.40 -2.06
N PHE A 299 7.83 1.41 -1.42
CA PHE A 299 7.60 2.71 -2.07
C PHE A 299 8.90 3.44 -2.47
N SER A 300 9.98 3.28 -1.69
CA SER A 300 11.29 3.87 -2.03
C SER A 300 11.91 3.20 -3.25
N ILE A 301 11.74 1.89 -3.36
CA ILE A 301 12.21 1.10 -4.52
C ILE A 301 11.37 1.43 -5.75
N ALA A 302 10.05 1.52 -5.61
CA ALA A 302 9.15 1.94 -6.68
C ALA A 302 9.52 3.34 -7.23
N LEU A 303 9.81 4.28 -6.33
CA LEU A 303 10.24 5.62 -6.70
C LEU A 303 11.59 5.61 -7.45
N TYR A 304 12.57 4.87 -6.92
CA TYR A 304 13.88 4.73 -7.57
C TYR A 304 13.74 4.17 -8.98
N ASN A 305 13.06 3.04 -9.14
CA ASN A 305 12.87 2.39 -10.41
C ASN A 305 12.10 3.28 -11.41
N SER A 306 11.08 3.99 -10.93
CA SER A 306 10.30 4.91 -11.77
C SER A 306 11.13 6.08 -12.28
N ILE A 307 12.01 6.64 -11.46
CA ILE A 307 12.91 7.73 -11.90
C ILE A 307 13.87 7.21 -12.98
N GLN A 308 14.37 5.98 -12.85
CA GLN A 308 15.24 5.37 -13.86
C GLN A 308 14.53 5.15 -15.20
N LYS A 309 13.21 5.00 -15.21
CA LYS A 309 12.39 4.80 -16.41
C LYS A 309 11.76 6.08 -16.95
N LEU A 310 11.93 7.19 -16.27
CA LEU A 310 11.43 8.47 -16.73
C LEU A 310 12.27 8.98 -17.91
N SER A 311 11.62 9.45 -18.98
CA SER A 311 12.32 10.10 -20.10
C SER A 311 12.95 11.42 -19.65
N GLU A 312 13.89 11.98 -20.39
CA GLU A 312 14.55 13.24 -20.03
C GLU A 312 13.54 14.39 -19.86
N LYS A 313 12.54 14.46 -20.73
CA LYS A 313 11.43 15.42 -20.67
C LYS A 313 10.28 14.94 -19.78
N GLY A 314 10.37 13.73 -19.27
CA GLY A 314 9.31 13.08 -18.49
C GLY A 314 9.09 13.74 -17.14
N LYS A 315 7.85 13.64 -16.65
CA LYS A 315 7.39 14.13 -15.35
C LYS A 315 6.85 12.98 -14.49
N LEU A 316 6.98 13.14 -13.19
CA LEU A 316 6.57 12.10 -12.24
C LEU A 316 5.71 12.72 -11.14
N ASN A 317 4.64 12.03 -10.77
CA ASN A 317 3.78 12.33 -9.63
C ASN A 317 3.62 11.09 -8.74
N PHE A 318 4.14 11.15 -7.54
CA PHE A 318 4.15 10.02 -6.58
C PHE A 318 3.47 10.39 -5.28
N PHE A 319 2.49 9.60 -4.86
CA PHE A 319 1.91 9.70 -3.52
C PHE A 319 2.78 8.93 -2.54
N LEU A 320 3.26 9.58 -1.50
CA LEU A 320 4.24 9.02 -0.56
C LEU A 320 3.90 9.37 0.89
N PRO A 321 4.27 8.52 1.85
CA PRO A 321 4.22 8.93 3.25
C PRO A 321 5.22 10.05 3.50
N GLU A 322 4.85 11.01 4.34
CA GLU A 322 5.67 12.16 4.71
C GLU A 322 7.05 11.76 5.25
N SER A 323 7.12 10.59 5.89
CA SER A 323 8.36 10.03 6.45
C SER A 323 9.53 9.96 5.45
N ILE A 324 9.24 9.89 4.14
CA ILE A 324 10.29 9.93 3.11
C ILE A 324 11.14 11.20 3.20
N LEU A 325 10.57 12.31 3.68
CA LEU A 325 11.23 13.61 3.73
C LEU A 325 12.13 13.78 4.95
N ASN A 326 11.87 13.09 6.06
CA ASN A 326 12.46 13.41 7.36
C ASN A 326 12.90 12.22 8.23
N VAL A 327 12.67 10.96 7.83
CA VAL A 327 13.10 9.79 8.59
C VAL A 327 14.43 9.27 8.05
N SER A 328 15.39 8.97 8.93
CA SER A 328 16.77 8.58 8.58
C SER A 328 16.85 7.32 7.71
N THR A 329 15.93 6.38 7.84
CA THR A 329 15.87 5.16 6.98
C THR A 329 15.69 5.48 5.50
N HIS A 330 15.22 6.69 5.17
CA HIS A 330 15.02 7.14 3.79
C HIS A 330 16.10 8.10 3.28
N LYS A 331 17.24 8.24 4.00
CA LYS A 331 18.30 9.17 3.61
C LYS A 331 18.86 8.92 2.22
N ASN A 332 19.01 7.65 1.83
CA ASN A 332 19.63 7.29 0.56
C ASN A 332 18.70 7.58 -0.65
N ILE A 333 17.39 7.36 -0.51
CA ILE A 333 16.46 7.76 -1.57
C ILE A 333 16.38 9.29 -1.68
N ARG A 334 16.47 10.05 -0.58
CA ARG A 334 16.58 11.53 -0.65
C ARG A 334 17.85 11.97 -1.35
N LYS A 335 19.01 11.37 -1.01
CA LYS A 335 20.27 11.61 -1.71
C LYS A 335 20.12 11.38 -3.22
N PHE A 336 19.50 10.25 -3.60
CA PHE A 336 19.25 9.93 -5.00
C PHE A 336 18.33 10.96 -5.67
N LEU A 337 17.24 11.38 -5.02
CA LEU A 337 16.35 12.44 -5.52
C LEU A 337 17.11 13.74 -5.79
N LEU A 338 17.98 14.15 -4.87
CA LEU A 338 18.79 15.36 -5.01
C LEU A 338 19.80 15.27 -6.15
N SER A 339 20.22 14.07 -6.53
CA SER A 339 21.16 13.84 -7.65
C SER A 339 20.44 13.60 -8.99
N SER A 340 19.12 13.62 -9.03
CA SER A 340 18.34 13.29 -10.22
C SER A 340 18.34 14.37 -11.31
N ASN A 341 18.91 15.54 -11.03
CA ASN A 341 18.89 16.72 -11.91
C ASN A 341 17.46 17.14 -12.34
N ARG A 342 16.49 16.96 -11.45
CA ARG A 342 15.08 17.35 -11.67
C ARG A 342 14.61 18.28 -10.56
N ASN A 343 13.77 19.25 -10.91
CA ASN A 343 13.10 20.03 -9.87
C ASN A 343 12.12 19.16 -9.08
N ILE A 344 12.03 19.42 -7.79
CA ILE A 344 11.19 18.68 -6.86
C ILE A 344 10.12 19.62 -6.32
N ASP A 345 8.87 19.33 -6.61
CA ASP A 345 7.73 20.01 -5.99
C ASP A 345 7.07 19.08 -4.99
N ILE A 346 6.86 19.55 -3.76
CA ILE A 346 6.25 18.81 -2.66
C ILE A 346 4.91 19.47 -2.33
N LEU A 347 3.83 18.70 -2.43
CA LEU A 347 2.49 19.11 -2.02
C LEU A 347 2.10 18.32 -0.77
N PRO A 348 2.10 18.92 0.42
CA PRO A 348 1.57 18.29 1.63
C PRO A 348 0.08 18.05 1.49
N LEU A 349 -0.36 16.83 1.79
CA LEU A 349 -1.75 16.41 1.67
C LEU A 349 -2.39 16.11 3.04
N GLY A 350 -1.59 16.13 4.12
CA GLY A 350 -2.02 15.79 5.47
C GLY A 350 -2.51 14.34 5.57
N MET A 351 -3.51 14.09 6.40
CA MET A 351 -4.15 12.79 6.60
C MET A 351 -5.17 12.49 5.48
N ALA A 352 -4.70 12.35 4.24
CA ALA A 352 -5.58 12.28 3.08
C ALA A 352 -6.15 10.88 2.80
N PHE A 353 -5.54 9.82 3.34
CA PHE A 353 -5.95 8.44 3.11
C PHE A 353 -6.69 7.86 4.32
N LYS A 354 -7.88 7.30 4.08
CA LYS A 354 -8.69 6.68 5.13
C LYS A 354 -7.98 5.41 5.66
N GLY A 355 -7.84 5.31 6.97
CA GLY A 355 -7.21 4.13 7.61
C GLY A 355 -5.69 4.21 7.74
N VAL A 356 -5.05 5.25 7.21
CA VAL A 356 -3.61 5.53 7.37
C VAL A 356 -3.41 6.57 8.46
N GLN A 357 -2.53 6.30 9.41
CA GLN A 357 -2.22 7.20 10.54
C GLN A 357 -1.04 8.14 10.28
N SER A 358 -0.45 8.10 9.09
CA SER A 358 0.65 8.98 8.70
C SER A 358 0.17 10.05 7.72
N GLU A 359 0.73 11.24 7.83
CA GLU A 359 0.57 12.29 6.82
C GLU A 359 1.23 11.85 5.51
N CYS A 360 0.77 12.40 4.41
CA CYS A 360 1.27 12.09 3.09
C CYS A 360 1.55 13.33 2.26
N VAL A 361 2.34 13.13 1.23
CA VAL A 361 2.73 14.17 0.27
C VAL A 361 2.54 13.66 -1.15
N LEU A 362 2.25 14.58 -2.08
CA LEU A 362 2.43 14.34 -3.50
C LEU A 362 3.78 14.93 -3.91
N LEU A 363 4.72 14.04 -4.23
CA LEU A 363 6.02 14.38 -4.78
C LEU A 363 5.90 14.50 -6.30
N LYS A 364 6.31 15.63 -6.85
CA LYS A 364 6.37 15.85 -8.29
C LYS A 364 7.82 16.10 -8.74
N LEU A 365 8.24 15.43 -9.80
CA LEU A 365 9.51 15.69 -10.47
C LEU A 365 9.26 16.30 -11.84
N SER A 366 10.06 17.29 -12.18
CA SER A 366 10.07 17.90 -13.51
C SER A 366 10.91 17.08 -14.50
N GLU A 367 10.97 17.55 -15.73
CA GLU A 367 12.01 17.19 -16.71
C GLU A 367 13.42 17.45 -16.17
N ILE A 368 14.43 16.83 -16.80
CA ILE A 368 15.83 17.06 -16.47
C ILE A 368 16.20 18.53 -16.74
N ILE A 369 16.94 19.12 -15.80
CA ILE A 369 17.41 20.51 -15.86
C ILE A 369 18.93 20.55 -15.85
N LYS A 370 19.50 21.59 -16.50
CA LYS A 370 20.97 21.79 -16.57
C LYS A 370 21.50 22.62 -15.40
N ASP A 371 20.68 23.54 -14.89
CA ASP A 371 21.10 24.55 -13.90
C ASP A 371 20.50 24.25 -12.53
N GLY A 372 21.22 23.53 -11.71
CA GLY A 372 20.93 23.29 -10.30
C GLY A 372 19.45 23.05 -9.93
N ILE A 373 19.18 22.01 -9.18
CA ILE A 373 17.81 21.62 -8.80
C ILE A 373 17.13 22.68 -7.92
N LYS A 374 15.83 22.79 -8.05
CA LYS A 374 14.96 23.61 -7.21
C LYS A 374 14.00 22.73 -6.45
N ILE A 375 13.92 22.92 -5.13
CA ILE A 375 12.96 22.23 -4.28
C ILE A 375 11.92 23.24 -3.83
N SER A 376 10.66 22.97 -4.12
CA SER A 376 9.57 23.88 -3.76
C SER A 376 8.51 23.11 -2.95
N VAL A 377 7.90 23.81 -2.01
CA VAL A 377 6.75 23.31 -1.26
C VAL A 377 5.54 24.15 -1.62
N LYS A 378 4.44 23.50 -1.95
CA LYS A 378 3.16 24.18 -2.26
C LYS A 378 2.16 23.87 -1.14
N LYS A 379 1.95 24.83 -0.27
CA LYS A 379 0.83 24.88 0.69
C LYS A 379 -0.22 25.86 0.16
N GLU A 380 -0.58 26.88 0.92
CA GLU A 380 -1.39 27.99 0.43
C GLU A 380 -0.66 28.83 -0.62
N LYS A 381 0.64 29.05 -0.39
CA LYS A 381 1.56 29.66 -1.36
C LYS A 381 2.71 28.73 -1.65
N LYS A 382 3.21 28.76 -2.90
CA LYS A 382 4.43 28.03 -3.30
C LYS A 382 5.65 28.83 -2.81
N TYR A 383 6.54 28.18 -2.06
CA TYR A 383 7.82 28.74 -1.65
C TYR A 383 8.95 27.76 -1.98
N ARG A 384 10.16 28.32 -2.12
CA ARG A 384 11.36 27.57 -2.50
C ARG A 384 12.22 27.33 -1.27
N LEU A 385 12.61 26.08 -1.05
CA LEU A 385 13.55 25.72 0.01
C LEU A 385 14.99 26.07 -0.39
N ASN A 386 15.79 26.48 0.59
CA ASN A 386 17.22 26.63 0.39
C ASN A 386 17.90 25.26 0.41
N ILE A 387 18.43 24.85 -0.74
CA ILE A 387 19.08 23.53 -0.88
C ILE A 387 20.31 23.38 0.02
N ASN A 388 20.96 24.47 0.40
CA ASN A 388 22.11 24.43 1.29
C ASN A 388 21.74 23.96 2.71
N ASN A 389 20.47 24.04 3.10
CA ASN A 389 19.96 23.50 4.36
C ASN A 389 19.74 22.00 4.32
N ILE A 390 19.85 21.36 3.13
CA ILE A 390 19.65 19.94 2.92
C ILE A 390 21.00 19.27 2.74
N SER A 391 21.57 18.77 3.83
CA SER A 391 22.94 18.27 3.87
C SER A 391 23.05 16.83 4.40
N ALA A 392 24.22 16.22 4.10
CA ALA A 392 24.59 14.94 4.68
C ALA A 392 24.62 15.00 6.22
N PRO A 393 24.43 13.86 6.93
CA PRO A 393 24.23 12.53 6.36
C PRO A 393 22.77 12.21 5.98
N ASP A 394 21.80 12.97 6.47
CA ASP A 394 20.39 12.58 6.44
C ASP A 394 19.59 13.19 5.27
N TYR A 395 20.06 14.30 4.71
CA TYR A 395 19.38 15.01 3.60
C TYR A 395 17.92 15.34 3.90
N PHE A 396 17.61 15.77 5.13
CA PHE A 396 16.23 16.11 5.54
C PHE A 396 15.66 17.26 4.70
N ILE A 397 14.43 17.09 4.25
CA ILE A 397 13.68 18.09 3.51
C ILE A 397 12.62 18.66 4.44
N SER A 398 12.90 19.80 5.02
CA SER A 398 12.04 20.47 6.00
C SER A 398 10.87 21.18 5.30
N TYR A 399 9.87 20.42 4.86
CA TYR A 399 8.73 20.94 4.11
C TYR A 399 7.71 21.70 4.97
N ASN A 400 7.77 21.56 6.30
CA ASN A 400 6.77 22.11 7.23
C ASN A 400 7.20 23.43 7.88
N ILE A 401 8.14 24.13 7.28
CA ILE A 401 8.65 25.43 7.73
C ILE A 401 8.18 26.57 6.81
N SER A 402 8.18 27.79 7.29
CA SER A 402 7.95 28.97 6.46
C SER A 402 9.22 29.38 5.71
N GLU A 403 9.08 30.22 4.69
CA GLU A 403 10.24 30.80 4.00
C GLU A 403 11.15 31.57 4.95
N ASN A 404 10.58 32.20 5.99
CA ASN A 404 11.35 32.92 7.01
C ASN A 404 12.15 31.95 7.90
N ASP A 405 11.53 30.83 8.29
CA ASP A 405 12.22 29.79 9.07
C ASP A 405 13.38 29.19 8.28
N ASP A 406 13.21 28.97 6.97
CA ASP A 406 14.28 28.47 6.09
C ASP A 406 15.46 29.43 6.04
N LYS A 407 15.19 30.75 5.97
CA LYS A 407 16.24 31.80 6.08
C LYS A 407 16.96 31.78 7.44
N ILE A 408 16.21 31.55 8.53
CA ILE A 408 16.79 31.44 9.88
C ILE A 408 17.67 30.19 9.95
N LEU A 409 17.19 29.03 9.49
CA LEU A 409 17.97 27.80 9.43
C LEU A 409 19.25 27.96 8.63
N ASN A 410 19.18 28.65 7.49
CA ASN A 410 20.37 28.93 6.69
C ASN A 410 21.42 29.73 7.47
N LYS A 411 21.00 30.73 8.26
CA LYS A 411 21.91 31.48 9.13
C LYS A 411 22.53 30.60 10.22
N ILE A 412 21.73 29.70 10.81
CA ILE A 412 22.22 28.76 11.84
C ILE A 412 23.24 27.79 11.25
N TYR A 413 22.94 27.18 10.11
CA TYR A 413 23.83 26.20 9.48
C TYR A 413 25.08 26.80 8.83
N SER A 414 25.04 28.06 8.42
CA SER A 414 26.22 28.77 7.90
C SER A 414 27.13 29.32 9.02
N ALA A 415 26.64 29.42 10.25
CA ALA A 415 27.46 29.78 11.39
C ALA A 415 28.35 28.60 11.80
N TYR A 416 29.53 28.90 12.38
CA TYR A 416 30.36 27.86 12.98
C TYR A 416 29.59 27.17 14.12
N SER A 417 29.37 25.87 14.01
CA SER A 417 28.67 25.09 15.01
C SER A 417 29.29 23.71 15.19
N VAL A 418 29.37 23.24 16.42
CA VAL A 418 29.74 21.86 16.74
C VAL A 418 28.43 21.03 16.82
N LYS A 419 28.40 19.91 16.11
CA LYS A 419 27.25 19.01 16.19
C LYS A 419 27.30 18.23 17.50
N LEU A 420 26.17 18.13 18.20
CA LEU A 420 26.03 17.32 19.41
C LEU A 420 26.50 15.87 19.21
N SER A 421 26.31 15.31 18.00
CA SER A 421 26.74 13.95 17.65
C SER A 421 28.24 13.72 17.76
N THR A 422 29.07 14.78 17.82
CA THR A 422 30.51 14.68 18.01
C THR A 422 30.86 14.17 19.43
N ASP A 423 30.12 14.64 20.44
CA ASP A 423 30.42 14.41 21.84
C ASP A 423 29.31 13.68 22.59
N THR A 424 28.26 13.26 21.90
CA THR A 424 27.07 12.70 22.50
C THR A 424 26.64 11.40 21.80
N LYS A 425 26.22 10.41 22.58
CA LYS A 425 25.56 9.19 22.08
C LYS A 425 24.07 9.35 22.20
N PHE A 426 23.37 9.06 21.12
CA PHE A 426 21.91 9.02 21.08
C PHE A 426 21.43 7.58 21.11
N ALA A 427 20.45 7.28 21.93
CA ALA A 427 19.84 5.97 22.02
C ALA A 427 18.32 6.11 22.11
N LEU A 428 17.61 5.14 21.56
CA LEU A 428 16.17 4.99 21.79
C LEU A 428 15.96 4.60 23.26
N GLY A 429 14.96 5.16 23.89
CA GLY A 429 14.53 4.74 25.23
C GLY A 429 13.97 3.31 25.22
N ILE A 430 13.72 2.76 26.40
CA ILE A 430 13.21 1.39 26.55
C ILE A 430 11.79 1.29 26.00
N VAL A 431 11.56 0.37 25.07
CA VAL A 431 10.23 0.01 24.54
C VAL A 431 9.79 -1.30 25.20
N THR A 432 8.87 -1.22 26.15
CA THR A 432 8.43 -2.40 26.92
C THR A 432 7.35 -3.22 26.21
N GLY A 433 6.65 -2.67 25.22
CA GLY A 433 5.46 -3.28 24.62
C GLY A 433 4.26 -3.39 25.60
N ASN A 434 4.49 -3.42 26.92
CA ASN A 434 3.46 -3.46 27.92
C ASN A 434 3.92 -2.83 29.25
N ASN A 435 3.74 -1.50 29.34
CA ASN A 435 4.12 -0.73 30.53
C ASN A 435 3.46 -1.22 31.82
N LYS A 436 2.20 -1.69 31.78
CA LYS A 436 1.48 -2.18 32.96
C LYS A 436 2.14 -3.44 33.56
N LYS A 437 2.77 -4.26 32.73
CA LYS A 437 3.42 -5.48 33.16
C LYS A 437 4.83 -5.24 33.72
N TYR A 438 5.58 -4.30 33.11
CA TYR A 438 7.02 -4.19 33.35
C TYR A 438 7.44 -2.97 34.17
N ILE A 439 6.56 -1.98 34.32
CA ILE A 439 6.88 -0.76 35.09
C ILE A 439 6.14 -0.76 36.42
N HIS A 440 6.87 -0.64 37.53
CA HIS A 440 6.37 -0.69 38.89
C HIS A 440 6.53 0.68 39.58
N LYS A 441 5.67 0.95 40.58
CA LYS A 441 5.74 2.18 41.41
C LYS A 441 6.62 2.01 42.65
N ILE A 442 6.82 0.79 43.09
CA ILE A 442 7.63 0.44 44.26
C ILE A 442 8.88 -0.25 43.72
N LYS A 443 10.06 0.22 44.14
CA LYS A 443 11.33 -0.35 43.72
C LYS A 443 11.50 -1.74 44.29
N GLY A 444 11.64 -2.74 43.41
CA GLY A 444 12.02 -4.11 43.80
C GLY A 444 13.52 -4.31 43.83
N GLU A 445 13.96 -5.51 44.28
CA GLU A 445 15.36 -5.91 44.17
C GLU A 445 15.77 -6.02 42.69
N ASN A 446 16.93 -5.47 42.33
CA ASN A 446 17.47 -5.45 40.96
C ASN A 446 16.62 -4.66 39.94
N GLU A 447 15.88 -3.65 40.39
CA GLU A 447 15.16 -2.75 39.50
C GLU A 447 15.86 -1.40 39.37
N GLU A 448 15.83 -0.87 38.13
CA GLU A 448 16.40 0.40 37.75
C GLU A 448 15.31 1.49 37.65
N ALA A 449 15.68 2.73 37.91
CA ALA A 449 14.78 3.87 37.77
C ALA A 449 14.44 4.15 36.30
N VAL A 450 13.17 4.33 35.98
CA VAL A 450 12.69 4.69 34.64
C VAL A 450 12.12 6.11 34.67
N PHE A 451 12.61 6.94 33.75
CA PHE A 451 12.16 8.31 33.56
C PHE A 451 11.32 8.41 32.27
N ARG A 452 10.25 9.14 32.31
CA ARG A 452 9.42 9.52 31.16
C ARG A 452 9.62 10.98 30.82
N GLY A 453 9.20 11.45 29.66
CA GLY A 453 9.36 12.85 29.26
C GLY A 453 8.87 13.86 30.31
N LYS A 454 7.77 13.55 31.02
CA LYS A 454 7.24 14.38 32.13
C LYS A 454 8.15 14.45 33.36
N ASP A 455 9.11 13.55 33.50
CA ASP A 455 10.02 13.44 34.63
C ASP A 455 11.32 14.21 34.37
N ILE A 456 11.51 14.74 33.15
CA ILE A 456 12.64 15.52 32.70
C ILE A 456 12.27 17.01 32.74
N LEU A 457 13.02 17.78 33.51
CA LEU A 457 12.94 19.24 33.58
C LEU A 457 14.17 19.84 32.89
N PRO A 458 14.17 21.14 32.51
CA PRO A 458 15.37 21.79 32.01
C PRO A 458 16.54 21.61 32.98
N TYR A 459 17.58 20.92 32.51
CA TYR A 459 18.82 20.60 33.24
C TYR A 459 18.63 19.82 34.56
N LYS A 460 17.44 19.17 34.78
CA LYS A 460 17.18 18.44 36.03
C LYS A 460 16.24 17.25 35.78
N LEU A 461 16.50 16.14 36.46
CA LEU A 461 15.55 15.02 36.59
C LEU A 461 14.75 15.15 37.88
N LYS A 462 13.47 14.78 37.84
CA LYS A 462 12.66 14.57 39.04
C LYS A 462 13.14 13.34 39.81
N SER A 463 12.74 13.21 41.05
CA SER A 463 12.92 11.95 41.77
C SER A 463 12.19 10.82 41.05
N PRO A 464 12.79 9.62 40.91
CA PRO A 464 12.18 8.52 40.20
C PRO A 464 10.93 8.01 40.91
N GLU A 465 9.81 7.91 40.18
CA GLU A 465 8.52 7.39 40.67
C GLU A 465 8.20 6.02 40.06
N THR A 466 9.01 5.55 39.13
CA THR A 466 8.78 4.30 38.40
C THR A 466 10.08 3.52 38.21
N PHE A 467 9.97 2.19 38.25
CA PHE A 467 11.11 1.27 38.24
C PHE A 467 10.84 0.13 37.28
N ILE A 468 11.90 -0.50 36.74
CA ILE A 468 11.84 -1.62 35.81
C ILE A 468 12.96 -2.63 36.12
N SER A 469 12.64 -3.91 36.07
CA SER A 469 13.62 -4.97 36.00
C SER A 469 14.15 -5.06 34.58
N PHE A 470 15.29 -4.40 34.31
CA PHE A 470 15.82 -4.29 32.95
C PHE A 470 16.58 -5.55 32.54
N THR A 471 16.04 -6.28 31.58
CA THR A 471 16.68 -7.43 30.96
C THR A 471 16.88 -7.15 29.47
N PRO A 472 18.13 -6.91 29.00
CA PRO A 472 18.40 -6.48 27.61
C PRO A 472 17.83 -7.39 26.52
N LYS A 473 17.61 -8.69 26.83
CA LYS A 473 17.01 -9.66 25.90
C LYS A 473 15.49 -9.52 25.73
N ILE A 474 14.82 -8.79 26.62
CA ILE A 474 13.35 -8.67 26.65
C ILE A 474 12.91 -7.33 26.08
N PHE A 475 13.76 -6.30 26.20
CA PHE A 475 13.45 -4.93 25.77
C PHE A 475 14.39 -4.51 24.64
N GLN A 476 13.80 -3.85 23.63
CA GLN A 476 14.56 -3.19 22.56
C GLN A 476 14.81 -1.75 22.92
#